data_3f24e922eba8520ebe368dc073ca2cb9
#
_entry.id   3f24e922eba8520ebe368dc073ca2cb9
#
_cell.length_a   1.000
_cell.length_b   1.000
_cell.length_c   1.000
_cell.angle_alpha   90.00
_cell.angle_beta   90.00
_cell.angle_gamma   90.00
#
_symmetry.space_group_name_H-M   'P 1'
#
loop_
_entity.id
_entity.type
_entity.pdbx_description
1 polymer ?
#
loop_
_entity_poly.entity_id
_entity_poly.type
_entity_poly.pdbx_seq_one_letter_code
_entity_poly.pdbx_strand_id
1 'polypeptide(L)'
;MEDPRAESIARVYADAFLNAAATENVADALEEFASFADDVLERNPDFEAVLLSGMVGRDEKVALINKVIGPYGSPLFTNFLRVLARHDRLELLPLILRESQRLQELRMGRRRVQLRAARPLGPAELEQIRTQLAASLPFEPVLEVQEDSKLLGGLVIRVGDTVYDSSLRTRLKQLRSRLRERSLHEIQSGRDRFSHPEGD
;
A
#
# COMPACT_ATOMS: atom_id res chain seq x y z
N MET A 1 -5.20 13.52 6.03
CA MET A 1 -3.71 13.57 6.20
C MET A 1 -3.44 12.77 7.45
N GLU A 2 -2.88 11.57 7.32
CA GLU A 2 -2.66 10.68 8.46
C GLU A 2 -1.56 11.26 9.35
N ASP A 3 -1.74 11.15 10.67
CA ASP A 3 -0.79 11.66 11.64
C ASP A 3 0.45 10.72 11.68
N PRO A 4 1.66 11.18 11.33
CA PRO A 4 2.87 10.35 11.34
C PRO A 4 3.18 9.71 12.70
N ARG A 5 2.69 10.33 13.79
CA ARG A 5 2.83 9.78 15.14
C ARG A 5 1.91 8.57 15.34
N ALA A 6 0.68 8.65 14.85
CA ALA A 6 -0.28 7.56 14.92
C ALA A 6 0.22 6.34 14.13
N GLU A 7 0.79 6.55 12.93
CA GLU A 7 1.40 5.49 12.13
C GLU A 7 2.58 4.82 12.84
N SER A 8 3.47 5.60 13.46
CA SER A 8 4.61 5.06 14.20
C SER A 8 4.17 4.21 15.38
N ILE A 9 3.15 4.65 16.14
CA ILE A 9 2.58 3.89 17.25
C ILE A 9 1.90 2.62 16.73
N ALA A 10 1.07 2.74 15.71
CA ALA A 10 0.37 1.59 15.11
C ALA A 10 1.35 0.52 14.64
N ARG A 11 2.47 0.91 14.04
CA ARG A 11 3.52 -0.01 13.61
C ARG A 11 4.15 -0.80 14.77
N VAL A 12 4.38 -0.16 15.93
CA VAL A 12 4.91 -0.83 17.12
C VAL A 12 3.93 -1.90 17.63
N TYR A 13 2.63 -1.56 17.71
CA TYR A 13 1.60 -2.52 18.12
C TYR A 13 1.40 -3.63 17.09
N ALA A 14 1.46 -3.32 15.80
CA ALA A 14 1.38 -4.29 14.73
C ALA A 14 2.54 -5.31 14.79
N ASP A 15 3.77 -4.83 15.01
CA ASP A 15 4.93 -5.69 15.15
C ASP A 15 4.82 -6.58 16.39
N ALA A 16 4.37 -6.02 17.52
CA ALA A 16 4.13 -6.78 18.76
C ALA A 16 3.05 -7.84 18.57
N PHE A 17 1.94 -7.52 17.88
CA PHE A 17 0.87 -8.47 17.57
C PHE A 17 1.38 -9.62 16.71
N LEU A 18 2.11 -9.34 15.63
CA LEU A 18 2.68 -10.37 14.75
C LEU A 18 3.71 -11.23 15.44
N ASN A 19 4.50 -10.68 16.36
CA ASN A 19 5.48 -11.45 17.14
C ASN A 19 4.77 -12.36 18.14
N ALA A 20 3.69 -11.93 18.76
CA ALA A 20 2.88 -12.77 19.62
C ALA A 20 2.15 -13.88 18.83
N ALA A 21 1.62 -13.54 17.63
CA ALA A 21 0.97 -14.50 16.74
C ALA A 21 1.93 -15.53 16.14
N ALA A 22 3.23 -15.26 16.10
CA ALA A 22 4.23 -16.18 15.54
C ALA A 22 4.34 -17.50 16.33
N THR A 23 3.87 -17.55 17.57
CA THR A 23 3.82 -18.76 18.39
C THR A 23 2.65 -19.69 18.06
N GLU A 24 1.65 -19.18 17.35
CA GLU A 24 0.44 -19.90 16.93
C GLU A 24 0.39 -19.97 15.40
N ASN A 25 -0.49 -19.19 14.80
CA ASN A 25 -0.60 -19.03 13.36
C ASN A 25 -0.87 -17.56 13.02
N VAL A 26 0.09 -16.91 12.37
CA VAL A 26 -0.01 -15.49 12.02
C VAL A 26 -1.16 -15.23 11.03
N ALA A 27 -1.43 -16.17 10.11
CA ALA A 27 -2.50 -15.99 9.12
C ALA A 27 -3.87 -16.01 9.81
N ASP A 28 -4.12 -16.98 10.68
CA ASP A 28 -5.39 -17.10 11.43
C ASP A 28 -5.60 -15.89 12.35
N ALA A 29 -4.54 -15.43 13.02
CA ALA A 29 -4.61 -14.25 13.89
C ALA A 29 -4.93 -12.96 13.11
N LEU A 30 -4.40 -12.80 11.91
CA LEU A 30 -4.70 -11.67 11.04
C LEU A 30 -6.12 -11.77 10.46
N GLU A 31 -6.59 -12.96 10.12
CA GLU A 31 -7.94 -13.20 9.66
C GLU A 31 -8.97 -12.89 10.76
N GLU A 32 -8.71 -13.35 11.99
CA GLU A 32 -9.52 -13.01 13.16
C GLU A 32 -9.59 -11.49 13.38
N PHE A 33 -8.45 -10.80 13.28
CA PHE A 33 -8.41 -9.34 13.42
C PHE A 33 -9.18 -8.64 12.30
N ALA A 34 -9.05 -9.08 11.05
CA ALA A 34 -9.79 -8.53 9.92
C ALA A 34 -11.29 -8.78 10.07
N SER A 35 -11.71 -10.01 10.40
CA SER A 35 -13.11 -10.35 10.65
C SER A 35 -13.70 -9.53 11.79
N PHE A 36 -12.93 -9.27 12.84
CA PHE A 36 -13.37 -8.39 13.92
C PHE A 36 -13.64 -6.95 13.43
N ALA A 37 -12.77 -6.40 12.59
CA ALA A 37 -12.95 -5.06 12.04
C ALA A 37 -14.17 -4.99 11.12
N ASP A 38 -14.29 -5.93 10.17
CA ASP A 38 -15.30 -5.91 9.12
C ASP A 38 -16.67 -6.39 9.63
N ASP A 39 -16.71 -7.49 10.40
CA ASP A 39 -17.97 -8.11 10.81
C ASP A 39 -18.51 -7.58 12.14
N VAL A 40 -17.63 -7.16 13.05
CA VAL A 40 -18.07 -6.71 14.37
C VAL A 40 -18.13 -5.18 14.46
N LEU A 41 -17.07 -4.46 14.06
CA LEU A 41 -17.05 -3.01 14.15
C LEU A 41 -17.93 -2.36 13.08
N GLU A 42 -17.70 -2.63 11.79
CA GLU A 42 -18.45 -1.99 10.72
C GLU A 42 -19.96 -2.28 10.78
N ARG A 43 -20.35 -3.49 11.20
CA ARG A 43 -21.77 -3.86 11.32
C ARG A 43 -22.46 -3.37 12.59
N ASN A 44 -21.69 -2.93 13.58
CA ASN A 44 -22.22 -2.45 14.85
C ASN A 44 -21.65 -1.06 15.21
N PRO A 45 -22.09 0.01 14.55
CA PRO A 45 -21.54 1.36 14.74
C PRO A 45 -21.69 1.89 16.17
N ASP A 46 -22.72 1.47 16.90
CA ASP A 46 -22.89 1.85 18.31
C ASP A 46 -21.80 1.20 19.19
N PHE A 47 -21.45 -0.06 18.92
CA PHE A 47 -20.37 -0.76 19.61
C PHE A 47 -19.00 -0.15 19.26
N GLU A 48 -18.77 0.14 18.00
CA GLU A 48 -17.57 0.82 17.53
C GLU A 48 -17.42 2.19 18.21
N ALA A 49 -18.46 3.01 18.21
CA ALA A 49 -18.46 4.33 18.85
C ALA A 49 -18.11 4.26 20.34
N VAL A 50 -18.64 3.28 21.08
CA VAL A 50 -18.32 3.09 22.51
C VAL A 50 -16.87 2.62 22.68
N LEU A 51 -16.43 1.64 21.88
CA LEU A 51 -15.11 1.03 22.02
C LEU A 51 -13.98 2.00 21.66
N LEU A 52 -14.16 2.79 20.59
CA LEU A 52 -13.17 3.75 20.10
C LEU A 52 -13.26 5.12 20.77
N SER A 53 -14.35 5.41 21.50
CA SER A 53 -14.55 6.69 22.19
C SER A 53 -13.46 6.96 23.22
N GLY A 54 -12.91 8.17 23.22
CA GLY A 54 -12.03 8.65 24.29
C GLY A 54 -12.74 8.97 25.60
N MET A 55 -14.10 9.00 25.61
CA MET A 55 -14.91 9.36 26.79
C MET A 55 -15.21 8.17 27.71
N VAL A 56 -15.07 6.94 27.21
CA VAL A 56 -15.30 5.69 27.98
C VAL A 56 -14.02 5.33 28.73
N GLY A 57 -14.17 5.01 30.01
CA GLY A 57 -13.03 4.65 30.88
C GLY A 57 -12.34 3.36 30.45
N ARG A 58 -11.03 3.25 30.74
CA ARG A 58 -10.20 2.08 30.37
C ARG A 58 -10.74 0.77 30.95
N ASP A 59 -11.16 0.81 32.22
CA ASP A 59 -11.68 -0.38 32.89
C ASP A 59 -13.03 -0.81 32.30
N GLU A 60 -13.87 0.15 31.92
CA GLU A 60 -15.14 -0.13 31.25
C GLU A 60 -14.91 -0.75 29.87
N LYS A 61 -13.94 -0.25 29.10
CA LYS A 61 -13.54 -0.85 27.82
C LYS A 61 -13.02 -2.27 27.99
N VAL A 62 -12.17 -2.52 28.99
CA VAL A 62 -11.67 -3.87 29.30
C VAL A 62 -12.81 -4.79 29.72
N ALA A 63 -13.76 -4.32 30.53
CA ALA A 63 -14.94 -5.11 30.91
C ALA A 63 -15.81 -5.45 29.69
N LEU A 64 -16.00 -4.49 28.78
CA LEU A 64 -16.75 -4.68 27.53
C LEU A 64 -16.08 -5.71 26.62
N ILE A 65 -14.75 -5.62 26.44
CA ILE A 65 -13.97 -6.59 25.67
C ILE A 65 -14.12 -8.00 26.25
N ASN A 66 -14.00 -8.13 27.58
CA ASN A 66 -14.14 -9.42 28.25
C ASN A 66 -15.54 -10.03 28.09
N LYS A 67 -16.58 -9.20 28.11
CA LYS A 67 -17.97 -9.64 28.03
C LYS A 67 -18.39 -10.01 26.59
N VAL A 68 -17.96 -9.21 25.61
CA VAL A 68 -18.45 -9.33 24.22
C VAL A 68 -17.51 -10.19 23.40
N ILE A 69 -16.19 -10.00 23.53
CA ILE A 69 -15.19 -10.64 22.67
C ILE A 69 -14.59 -11.88 23.35
N GLY A 70 -14.37 -11.81 24.67
CA GLY A 70 -13.74 -12.89 25.42
C GLY A 70 -14.31 -14.30 25.21
N PRO A 71 -15.64 -14.51 25.08
CA PRO A 71 -16.22 -15.82 24.83
C PRO A 71 -15.98 -16.40 23.42
N TYR A 72 -15.68 -15.55 22.43
CA TYR A 72 -15.64 -15.90 21.01
C TYR A 72 -14.25 -15.72 20.41
N GLY A 73 -13.48 -14.74 20.92
CA GLY A 73 -12.15 -14.41 20.41
C GLY A 73 -11.06 -15.32 20.96
N SER A 74 -9.97 -15.47 20.21
CA SER A 74 -8.79 -16.17 20.68
C SER A 74 -8.18 -15.49 21.93
N PRO A 75 -7.48 -16.24 22.79
CA PRO A 75 -6.78 -15.66 23.93
C PRO A 75 -5.79 -14.56 23.53
N LEU A 76 -5.08 -14.77 22.42
CA LEU A 76 -4.13 -13.82 21.87
C LEU A 76 -4.81 -12.51 21.49
N PHE A 77 -5.86 -12.58 20.67
CA PHE A 77 -6.57 -11.39 20.17
C PHE A 77 -7.27 -10.65 21.32
N THR A 78 -7.95 -11.37 22.20
CA THR A 78 -8.60 -10.78 23.38
C THR A 78 -7.60 -10.06 24.27
N ASN A 79 -6.42 -10.65 24.54
CA ASN A 79 -5.36 -10.01 25.31
C ASN A 79 -4.80 -8.77 24.59
N PHE A 80 -4.64 -8.85 23.28
CA PHE A 80 -4.18 -7.71 22.49
C PHE A 80 -5.12 -6.52 22.62
N LEU A 81 -6.43 -6.74 22.48
CA LEU A 81 -7.45 -5.69 22.67
C LEU A 81 -7.43 -5.10 24.09
N ARG A 82 -7.22 -5.95 25.12
CA ARG A 82 -7.07 -5.46 26.52
C ARG A 82 -5.84 -4.56 26.68
N VAL A 83 -4.73 -4.90 26.04
CA VAL A 83 -3.52 -4.07 26.07
C VAL A 83 -3.81 -2.72 25.41
N LEU A 84 -4.45 -2.70 24.25
CA LEU A 84 -4.84 -1.45 23.58
C LEU A 84 -5.79 -0.60 24.41
N ALA A 85 -6.78 -1.22 25.07
CA ALA A 85 -7.70 -0.53 25.97
C ALA A 85 -6.98 0.14 27.14
N ARG A 86 -6.06 -0.57 27.81
CA ARG A 86 -5.27 -0.04 28.92
C ARG A 86 -4.37 1.12 28.55
N HIS A 87 -3.91 1.16 27.31
CA HIS A 87 -3.04 2.22 26.78
C HIS A 87 -3.80 3.32 26.05
N ASP A 88 -5.16 3.28 26.02
CA ASP A 88 -6.00 4.21 25.23
C ASP A 88 -5.59 4.28 23.75
N ARG A 89 -5.44 3.12 23.13
CA ARG A 89 -5.02 3.00 21.72
C ARG A 89 -6.01 2.22 20.85
N LEU A 90 -7.22 1.95 21.36
CA LEU A 90 -8.26 1.26 20.58
C LEU A 90 -8.67 2.04 19.33
N GLU A 91 -8.59 3.36 19.36
CA GLU A 91 -8.83 4.24 18.21
C GLU A 91 -7.89 3.94 17.02
N LEU A 92 -6.72 3.33 17.28
CA LEU A 92 -5.74 2.98 16.26
C LEU A 92 -6.00 1.59 15.65
N LEU A 93 -7.02 0.85 16.06
CA LEU A 93 -7.30 -0.52 15.58
C LEU A 93 -7.29 -0.64 14.05
N PRO A 94 -7.98 0.21 13.26
CA PRO A 94 -7.95 0.10 11.81
C PRO A 94 -6.55 0.31 11.23
N LEU A 95 -5.80 1.23 11.82
CA LEU A 95 -4.43 1.53 11.41
C LEU A 95 -3.47 0.40 11.77
N ILE A 96 -3.63 -0.20 12.96
CA ILE A 96 -2.83 -1.34 13.43
C ILE A 96 -3.08 -2.57 12.54
N LEU A 97 -4.33 -2.85 12.16
CA LEU A 97 -4.67 -3.94 11.25
C LEU A 97 -3.96 -3.76 9.91
N ARG A 98 -4.07 -2.56 9.31
CA ARG A 98 -3.40 -2.23 8.04
C ARG A 98 -1.88 -2.40 8.12
N GLU A 99 -1.26 -1.91 9.20
CA GLU A 99 0.19 -2.06 9.41
C GLU A 99 0.59 -3.52 9.67
N SER A 100 -0.25 -4.30 10.37
CA SER A 100 0.01 -5.73 10.59
C SER A 100 0.02 -6.51 9.28
N GLN A 101 -0.96 -6.28 8.41
CA GLN A 101 -1.02 -6.89 7.08
C GLN A 101 0.21 -6.50 6.24
N ARG A 102 0.58 -5.21 6.23
CA ARG A 102 1.75 -4.71 5.51
C ARG A 102 3.06 -5.32 6.01
N LEU A 103 3.24 -5.40 7.33
CA LEU A 103 4.44 -6.00 7.93
C LEU A 103 4.52 -7.51 7.65
N GLN A 104 3.39 -8.21 7.68
CA GLN A 104 3.35 -9.63 7.34
C GLN A 104 3.71 -9.89 5.87
N GLU A 105 3.20 -9.08 4.95
CA GLU A 105 3.60 -9.13 3.54
C GLU A 105 5.11 -8.95 3.38
N LEU A 106 5.69 -7.95 4.08
CA LEU A 106 7.13 -7.71 4.06
C LEU A 106 7.95 -8.89 4.63
N ARG A 107 7.47 -9.52 5.73
CA ARG A 107 8.11 -10.70 6.33
C ARG A 107 8.07 -11.91 5.39
N MET A 108 7.01 -12.03 4.58
CA MET A 108 6.88 -13.06 3.52
C MET A 108 7.66 -12.74 2.25
N GLY A 109 8.44 -11.66 2.23
CA GLY A 109 9.15 -11.22 1.03
C GLY A 109 8.23 -10.63 -0.05
N ARG A 110 7.00 -10.26 0.33
CA ARG A 110 6.02 -9.60 -0.55
C ARG A 110 6.11 -8.10 -0.43
N ARG A 111 5.94 -7.39 -1.54
CA ARG A 111 5.85 -5.92 -1.52
C ARG A 111 4.72 -5.43 -2.40
N ARG A 112 4.01 -4.42 -1.92
CA ARG A 112 2.94 -3.78 -2.67
C ARG A 112 3.51 -2.97 -3.82
N VAL A 113 2.93 -3.19 -4.99
CA VAL A 113 3.26 -2.50 -6.23
C VAL A 113 2.00 -1.81 -6.72
N GLN A 114 2.01 -0.49 -6.72
CA GLN A 114 0.88 0.29 -7.22
C GLN A 114 0.93 0.36 -8.74
N LEU A 115 -0.16 -0.06 -9.37
CA LEU A 115 -0.39 0.03 -10.81
C LEU A 115 -1.44 1.09 -11.07
N ARG A 116 -1.08 2.13 -11.82
CA ARG A 116 -2.07 3.10 -12.34
C ARG A 116 -2.28 2.83 -13.82
N ALA A 117 -3.52 2.60 -14.21
CA ALA A 117 -3.92 2.29 -15.58
C ALA A 117 -4.99 3.27 -16.07
N ALA A 118 -5.00 3.55 -17.38
CA ALA A 118 -6.00 4.44 -18.00
C ALA A 118 -7.39 3.78 -18.10
N ARG A 119 -7.48 2.45 -17.94
CA ARG A 119 -8.70 1.65 -17.98
C ARG A 119 -8.61 0.49 -17.01
N PRO A 120 -9.74 -0.11 -16.64
CA PRO A 120 -9.75 -1.35 -15.87
C PRO A 120 -8.92 -2.44 -16.55
N LEU A 121 -8.11 -3.16 -15.76
CA LEU A 121 -7.32 -4.29 -16.24
C LEU A 121 -8.07 -5.59 -16.01
N GLY A 122 -8.12 -6.44 -17.01
CA GLY A 122 -8.71 -7.78 -16.88
C GLY A 122 -7.83 -8.74 -16.08
N PRO A 123 -8.40 -9.84 -15.54
CA PRO A 123 -7.64 -10.81 -14.73
C PRO A 123 -6.42 -11.38 -15.44
N ALA A 124 -6.52 -11.68 -16.74
CA ALA A 124 -5.42 -12.18 -17.55
C ALA A 124 -4.28 -11.16 -17.72
N GLU A 125 -4.62 -9.88 -17.90
CA GLU A 125 -3.64 -8.78 -18.00
C GLU A 125 -2.89 -8.60 -16.68
N LEU A 126 -3.62 -8.66 -15.56
CA LEU A 126 -3.02 -8.56 -14.22
C LEU A 126 -2.04 -9.69 -13.94
N GLU A 127 -2.40 -10.92 -14.32
CA GLU A 127 -1.52 -12.08 -14.13
C GLU A 127 -0.27 -12.01 -15.00
N GLN A 128 -0.37 -11.52 -16.23
CA GLN A 128 0.79 -11.26 -17.09
C GLN A 128 1.72 -10.21 -16.49
N ILE A 129 1.16 -9.11 -15.99
CA ILE A 129 1.93 -8.04 -15.33
C ILE A 129 2.61 -8.59 -14.08
N ARG A 130 1.89 -9.37 -13.25
CA ARG A 130 2.43 -10.01 -12.06
C ARG A 130 3.62 -10.90 -12.36
N THR A 131 3.49 -11.75 -13.36
CA THR A 131 4.55 -12.67 -13.80
C THR A 131 5.78 -11.93 -14.30
N GLN A 132 5.61 -10.88 -15.11
CA GLN A 132 6.72 -10.06 -15.61
C GLN A 132 7.42 -9.30 -14.49
N LEU A 133 6.67 -8.75 -13.54
CA LEU A 133 7.24 -8.06 -12.39
C LEU A 133 7.97 -9.02 -11.44
N ALA A 134 7.40 -10.20 -11.17
CA ALA A 134 8.05 -11.23 -10.36
C ALA A 134 9.38 -11.73 -10.97
N ALA A 135 9.47 -11.78 -12.30
CA ALA A 135 10.72 -12.13 -12.99
C ALA A 135 11.79 -11.02 -12.90
N SER A 136 11.37 -9.76 -12.69
CA SER A 136 12.26 -8.59 -12.71
C SER A 136 12.61 -8.05 -11.34
N LEU A 137 11.83 -8.40 -10.31
CA LEU A 137 11.97 -7.89 -8.96
C LEU A 137 12.51 -8.99 -8.02
N PRO A 138 13.30 -8.65 -6.99
CA PRO A 138 13.83 -9.61 -6.02
C PRO A 138 12.80 -9.99 -4.93
N PHE A 139 11.51 -9.73 -5.15
CA PHE A 139 10.42 -9.99 -4.21
C PHE A 139 9.12 -10.31 -4.97
N GLU A 140 8.17 -10.94 -4.28
CA GLU A 140 6.84 -11.22 -4.83
C GLU A 140 5.98 -9.95 -4.84
N PRO A 141 5.50 -9.47 -6.03
CA PRO A 141 4.68 -8.27 -6.11
C PRO A 141 3.22 -8.53 -5.72
N VAL A 142 2.70 -7.76 -4.80
CA VAL A 142 1.25 -7.65 -4.51
C VAL A 142 0.72 -6.45 -5.26
N LEU A 143 -0.13 -6.67 -6.28
CA LEU A 143 -0.58 -5.61 -7.18
C LEU A 143 -1.77 -4.84 -6.59
N GLU A 144 -1.62 -3.53 -6.44
CA GLU A 144 -2.70 -2.60 -6.12
C GLU A 144 -3.03 -1.78 -7.38
N VAL A 145 -4.21 -2.01 -7.95
CA VAL A 145 -4.62 -1.36 -9.21
C VAL A 145 -5.47 -0.13 -8.92
N GLN A 146 -5.09 0.99 -9.50
CA GLN A 146 -5.87 2.23 -9.50
C GLN A 146 -6.15 2.68 -10.93
N GLU A 147 -7.40 3.04 -11.19
CA GLU A 147 -7.75 3.72 -12.42
C GLU A 147 -7.37 5.18 -12.35
N ASP A 148 -6.73 5.66 -13.40
CA ASP A 148 -6.37 7.07 -13.56
C ASP A 148 -6.80 7.58 -14.93
N SER A 149 -7.95 8.23 -14.98
CA SER A 149 -8.51 8.85 -16.19
C SER A 149 -7.63 9.95 -16.79
N LYS A 150 -6.62 10.44 -16.05
CA LYS A 150 -5.65 11.43 -16.57
C LYS A 150 -4.57 10.79 -17.43
N LEU A 151 -4.43 9.47 -17.39
CA LEU A 151 -3.54 8.73 -18.27
C LEU A 151 -4.21 8.58 -19.63
N LEU A 152 -3.53 9.02 -20.70
CA LEU A 152 -3.98 8.84 -22.09
C LEU A 152 -3.91 7.36 -22.53
N GLY A 153 -3.18 6.50 -21.79
CA GLY A 153 -2.95 5.09 -22.04
C GLY A 153 -1.61 4.62 -21.48
N GLY A 154 -1.42 3.31 -21.43
CA GLY A 154 -0.25 2.68 -20.81
C GLY A 154 -0.40 2.50 -19.31
N LEU A 155 0.72 2.20 -18.64
CA LEU A 155 0.79 1.88 -17.22
C LEU A 155 1.83 2.76 -16.53
N VAL A 156 1.53 3.14 -15.31
CA VAL A 156 2.50 3.69 -14.36
C VAL A 156 2.61 2.71 -13.20
N ILE A 157 3.82 2.24 -12.94
CA ILE A 157 4.12 1.26 -11.89
C ILE A 157 4.94 1.96 -10.83
N ARG A 158 4.49 1.89 -9.57
CA ARG A 158 5.23 2.44 -8.43
C ARG A 158 5.60 1.32 -7.46
N VAL A 159 6.89 1.22 -7.18
CA VAL A 159 7.47 0.27 -6.22
C VAL A 159 8.17 1.07 -5.13
N GLY A 160 7.53 1.25 -4.00
CA GLY A 160 8.03 2.15 -2.95
C GLY A 160 8.22 3.57 -3.48
N ASP A 161 9.45 4.07 -3.47
CA ASP A 161 9.79 5.42 -3.96
C ASP A 161 10.14 5.46 -5.46
N THR A 162 10.28 4.31 -6.10
CA THR A 162 10.63 4.23 -7.52
C THR A 162 9.39 4.19 -8.39
N VAL A 163 9.34 5.05 -9.42
CA VAL A 163 8.23 5.13 -10.37
C VAL A 163 8.73 4.78 -11.76
N TYR A 164 8.10 3.78 -12.37
CA TYR A 164 8.29 3.39 -13.77
C TYR A 164 7.09 3.86 -14.58
N ASP A 165 7.27 4.94 -15.32
CA ASP A 165 6.22 5.54 -16.14
C ASP A 165 6.34 5.08 -17.60
N SER A 166 5.50 4.14 -18.02
CA SER A 166 5.34 3.65 -19.39
C SER A 166 4.11 4.23 -20.09
N SER A 167 3.58 5.36 -19.61
CA SER A 167 2.42 6.01 -20.19
C SER A 167 2.70 6.51 -21.61
N LEU A 168 1.63 6.57 -22.44
CA LEU A 168 1.71 7.13 -23.79
C LEU A 168 2.18 8.59 -23.76
N ARG A 169 1.79 9.36 -22.75
CA ARG A 169 2.23 10.75 -22.55
C ARG A 169 3.75 10.83 -22.45
N THR A 170 4.36 10.01 -21.64
CA THR A 170 5.81 9.97 -21.43
C THR A 170 6.53 9.51 -22.70
N ARG A 171 6.01 8.48 -23.39
CA ARG A 171 6.57 8.02 -24.67
C ARG A 171 6.49 9.10 -25.75
N LEU A 172 5.39 9.83 -25.86
CA LEU A 172 5.24 10.96 -26.80
C LEU A 172 6.20 12.10 -26.46
N LYS A 173 6.36 12.42 -25.16
CA LYS A 173 7.32 13.44 -24.72
C LYS A 173 8.76 13.05 -25.07
N GLN A 174 9.14 11.81 -24.86
CA GLN A 174 10.46 11.29 -25.23
C GLN A 174 10.68 11.31 -26.74
N LEU A 175 9.67 10.90 -27.55
CA LEU A 175 9.75 10.96 -28.99
C LEU A 175 9.91 12.40 -29.49
N ARG A 176 9.14 13.33 -28.96
CA ARG A 176 9.27 14.75 -29.28
C ARG A 176 10.64 15.31 -28.96
N SER A 177 11.25 14.92 -27.81
CA SER A 177 12.60 15.32 -27.45
C SER A 177 13.62 14.79 -28.47
N ARG A 178 13.55 13.48 -28.79
CA ARG A 178 14.45 12.87 -29.77
C ARG A 178 14.35 13.49 -31.16
N LEU A 179 13.14 13.84 -31.61
CA LEU A 179 12.93 14.51 -32.89
C LEU A 179 13.52 15.93 -32.88
N ARG A 180 13.38 16.66 -31.78
CA ARG A 180 14.02 17.99 -31.62
C ARG A 180 15.53 17.91 -31.66
N GLU A 181 16.13 16.96 -30.92
CA GLU A 181 17.58 16.76 -30.91
C GLU A 181 18.13 16.42 -32.29
N ARG A 182 17.45 15.52 -33.03
CA ARG A 182 17.83 15.18 -34.42
C ARG A 182 17.74 16.39 -35.35
N SER A 183 16.62 17.14 -35.28
CA SER A 183 16.43 18.35 -36.09
C SER A 183 17.51 19.42 -35.82
N LEU A 184 17.89 19.62 -34.55
CA LEU A 184 18.97 20.53 -34.20
C LEU A 184 20.33 20.07 -34.70
N HIS A 185 20.60 18.76 -34.64
CA HIS A 185 21.85 18.18 -35.15
C HIS A 185 21.95 18.29 -36.66
N GLU A 186 20.85 18.05 -37.42
CA GLU A 186 20.81 18.22 -38.88
C GLU A 186 20.99 19.69 -39.30
N ILE A 187 20.40 20.62 -38.58
CA ILE A 187 20.57 22.07 -38.84
C ILE A 187 22.02 22.49 -38.58
N GLN A 188 22.67 21.98 -37.51
CA GLN A 188 24.07 22.28 -37.21
C GLN A 188 25.03 21.66 -38.23
N SER A 189 24.83 20.37 -38.57
CA SER A 189 25.66 19.70 -39.59
C SER A 189 25.45 20.24 -41.00
N GLY A 190 24.25 20.77 -41.28
CA GLY A 190 23.96 21.48 -42.55
C GLY A 190 24.68 22.82 -42.66
N ARG A 191 24.84 23.57 -41.57
CA ARG A 191 25.59 24.83 -41.54
C ARG A 191 27.08 24.64 -41.83
N ASP A 192 27.68 23.59 -41.37
CA ASP A 192 29.12 23.31 -41.59
C ASP A 192 29.40 22.99 -43.06
N ARG A 193 28.38 22.52 -43.85
CA ARG A 193 28.54 22.29 -45.33
C ARG A 193 28.54 23.59 -46.12
N PHE A 194 27.99 24.69 -45.57
CA PHE A 194 27.91 26.01 -46.27
C PHE A 194 28.96 26.99 -45.80
N SER A 195 29.81 26.65 -44.82
CA SER A 195 30.81 27.52 -44.25
C SER A 195 32.21 27.31 -44.79
N HIS A 196 32.40 26.53 -45.90
CA HIS A 196 33.64 26.58 -46.68
C HIS A 196 33.46 27.48 -47.88
N PRO A 197 33.89 28.71 -47.86
CA PRO A 197 34.11 29.44 -49.11
C PRO A 197 35.36 28.82 -49.79
N GLU A 198 35.14 28.27 -51.00
CA GLU A 198 36.23 28.07 -51.92
C GLU A 198 36.95 29.40 -52.13
N GLY A 199 38.11 29.51 -51.55
CA GLY A 199 39.04 30.60 -51.78
C GLY A 199 40.20 30.08 -52.64
N ASP A 200 40.39 30.70 -53.75
CA ASP A 200 41.50 30.56 -54.71
C ASP A 200 42.83 30.20 -54.11
#